data_75a27a43556fc7051bbf83fd1faacee6
#
_entry.id   75a27a43556fc7051bbf83fd1faacee6
#
_cell.length_a   1.000
_cell.length_b   1.000
_cell.length_c   1.000
_cell.angle_alpha   90.00
_cell.angle_beta   90.00
_cell.angle_gamma   90.00
#
_symmetry.space_group_name_H-M   'P 1'
#
loop_
_entity.id
_entity.type
_entity.pdbx_description
1 polymer ?
#
loop_
_entity_poly.entity_id
_entity_poly.type
_entity_poly.pdbx_seq_one_letter_code
_entity_poly.pdbx_strand_id
1 'polypeptide(L)'
;MQGMGQIASIGVANFYEETLQTLIDETGIVPVLNQVELHPGFTQPELRQFHDNHGIVTEAWSPLARGVILNNPEVIAVAEKHDITPGQAVLAYLLSKGISVIPKSSRRERLAENFGAAEVELAPEDVAALDALDGQEGFGRMFKDPREFPGA
;
A
#
# COMPACT_ATOMS: atom_id res chain seq x y z
N MET A 1 2.04 -21.61 17.84
CA MET A 1 2.12 -20.37 18.66
C MET A 1 0.72 -19.77 18.87
N GLN A 2 -0.05 -19.46 17.81
CA GLN A 2 -1.43 -18.96 17.99
C GLN A 2 -2.31 -19.96 18.74
N GLY A 3 -2.31 -21.24 18.34
CA GLY A 3 -3.05 -22.30 19.03
C GLY A 3 -2.59 -22.61 20.47
N MET A 4 -1.47 -22.06 20.92
CA MET A 4 -0.97 -22.13 22.29
C MET A 4 -1.27 -20.85 23.09
N GLY A 5 -2.02 -19.90 22.54
CA GLY A 5 -2.37 -18.62 23.19
C GLY A 5 -1.19 -17.64 23.38
N GLN A 6 -0.05 -17.87 22.71
CA GLN A 6 1.13 -17.02 22.84
C GLN A 6 1.07 -15.78 21.96
N ILE A 7 0.30 -15.84 20.86
CA ILE A 7 0.05 -14.72 19.95
C ILE A 7 -1.44 -14.71 19.57
N ALA A 8 -2.00 -13.53 19.37
CA ALA A 8 -3.41 -13.37 19.01
C ALA A 8 -3.65 -13.57 17.51
N SER A 9 -2.76 -13.07 16.67
CA SER A 9 -2.87 -13.11 15.22
C SER A 9 -1.50 -13.14 14.56
N ILE A 10 -1.47 -13.48 13.28
CA ILE A 10 -0.25 -13.40 12.43
C ILE A 10 -0.49 -12.43 11.28
N GLY A 11 0.55 -11.77 10.83
CA GLY A 11 0.63 -11.06 9.57
C GLY A 11 1.78 -11.62 8.74
N VAL A 12 1.75 -11.33 7.46
CA VAL A 12 2.79 -11.72 6.51
C VAL A 12 3.31 -10.50 5.74
N ALA A 13 4.39 -10.65 5.00
CA ALA A 13 4.91 -9.61 4.12
C ALA A 13 5.34 -10.20 2.78
N ASN A 14 5.00 -9.50 1.70
CA ASN A 14 5.36 -9.85 0.33
C ASN A 14 4.81 -11.21 -0.16
N PHE A 15 3.68 -11.64 0.39
CA PHE A 15 3.00 -12.84 -0.08
C PHE A 15 2.12 -12.51 -1.29
N TYR A 16 2.21 -13.34 -2.31
CA TYR A 16 1.28 -13.34 -3.44
C TYR A 16 0.07 -14.23 -3.16
N GLU A 17 -0.93 -14.20 -4.02
CA GLU A 17 -2.18 -14.94 -3.88
C GLU A 17 -1.92 -16.45 -3.70
N GLU A 18 -1.04 -17.03 -4.52
CA GLU A 18 -0.68 -18.44 -4.46
C GLU A 18 -0.01 -18.84 -3.13
N THR A 19 0.82 -17.94 -2.59
CA THR A 19 1.49 -18.18 -1.30
C THR A 19 0.51 -18.03 -0.13
N LEU A 20 -0.39 -17.05 -0.21
CA LEU A 20 -1.47 -16.86 0.77
C LEU A 20 -2.42 -18.06 0.77
N GLN A 21 -2.84 -18.52 -0.42
CA GLN A 21 -3.73 -19.65 -0.55
C GLN A 21 -3.09 -20.93 0.04
N THR A 22 -1.81 -21.19 -0.27
CA THR A 22 -1.07 -22.32 0.31
C THR A 22 -1.02 -22.24 1.83
N LEU A 23 -0.72 -21.06 2.40
CA LEU A 23 -0.70 -20.86 3.85
C LEU A 23 -2.06 -21.18 4.48
N ILE A 24 -3.15 -20.69 3.87
CA ILE A 24 -4.52 -20.91 4.36
C ILE A 24 -4.88 -22.40 4.27
N ASP A 25 -4.62 -23.03 3.15
CA ASP A 25 -4.96 -24.45 2.91
C ASP A 25 -4.23 -25.39 3.86
N GLU A 26 -2.94 -25.13 4.10
CA GLU A 26 -2.10 -26.02 4.93
C GLU A 26 -2.31 -25.79 6.44
N THR A 27 -2.67 -24.57 6.86
CA THR A 27 -2.73 -24.25 8.29
C THR A 27 -4.13 -23.96 8.81
N GLY A 28 -5.09 -23.65 7.93
CA GLY A 28 -6.40 -23.13 8.31
C GLY A 28 -6.35 -21.71 8.89
N ILE A 29 -5.19 -21.02 8.82
CA ILE A 29 -4.99 -19.69 9.41
C ILE A 29 -4.96 -18.63 8.31
N VAL A 30 -5.88 -17.69 8.37
CA VAL A 30 -5.86 -16.49 7.54
C VAL A 30 -5.02 -15.43 8.24
N PRO A 31 -3.96 -14.89 7.61
CA PRO A 31 -3.22 -13.77 8.18
C PRO A 31 -4.10 -12.53 8.24
N VAL A 32 -4.00 -11.73 9.31
CA VAL A 32 -4.81 -10.51 9.45
C VAL A 32 -4.31 -9.38 8.55
N LEU A 33 -3.06 -9.45 8.07
CA LEU A 33 -2.42 -8.39 7.31
C LEU A 33 -1.37 -8.99 6.37
N ASN A 34 -1.29 -8.43 5.16
CA ASN A 34 -0.16 -8.64 4.24
C ASN A 34 0.47 -7.29 3.90
N GLN A 35 1.75 -7.12 4.24
CA GLN A 35 2.51 -5.91 3.97
C GLN A 35 3.25 -6.05 2.63
N VAL A 36 2.89 -5.22 1.64
CA VAL A 36 3.36 -5.34 0.26
C VAL A 36 3.86 -4.01 -0.28
N GLU A 37 4.71 -4.04 -1.32
CA GLU A 37 5.02 -2.83 -2.10
C GLU A 37 3.74 -2.30 -2.73
N LEU A 38 3.38 -1.06 -2.41
CA LEU A 38 2.18 -0.47 -2.99
C LEU A 38 2.26 1.06 -2.96
N HIS A 39 2.02 1.66 -4.11
CA HIS A 39 2.01 3.11 -4.34
C HIS A 39 1.24 3.42 -5.62
N PRO A 40 0.86 4.67 -5.93
CA PRO A 40 0.31 5.02 -7.22
C PRO A 40 1.24 4.58 -8.36
N GLY A 41 0.69 3.95 -9.40
CA GLY A 41 1.43 3.32 -10.49
C GLY A 41 1.84 1.86 -10.22
N PHE A 42 1.63 1.35 -9.00
CA PHE A 42 1.77 -0.06 -8.64
C PHE A 42 0.83 -0.41 -7.48
N THR A 43 -0.47 -0.50 -7.78
CA THR A 43 -1.52 -0.68 -6.75
C THR A 43 -1.95 -2.11 -6.53
N GLN A 44 -1.43 -3.07 -7.28
CA GLN A 44 -1.65 -4.52 -7.14
C GLN A 44 -3.15 -4.89 -6.99
N PRO A 45 -4.01 -4.57 -7.95
CA PRO A 45 -5.47 -4.72 -7.81
C PRO A 45 -5.90 -6.17 -7.60
N GLU A 46 -5.29 -7.15 -8.26
CA GLU A 46 -5.61 -8.57 -8.13
C GLU A 46 -5.29 -9.06 -6.71
N LEU A 47 -4.10 -8.75 -6.20
CA LEU A 47 -3.70 -9.12 -4.85
C LEU A 47 -4.60 -8.47 -3.79
N ARG A 48 -4.96 -7.19 -3.96
CA ARG A 48 -5.91 -6.51 -3.06
C ARG A 48 -7.28 -7.14 -3.09
N GLN A 49 -7.77 -7.53 -4.27
CA GLN A 49 -9.05 -8.25 -4.38
C GLN A 49 -9.01 -9.60 -3.64
N PHE A 50 -7.86 -10.32 -3.71
CA PHE A 50 -7.67 -11.53 -2.91
C PHE A 50 -7.73 -11.23 -1.40
N HIS A 51 -7.06 -10.15 -0.97
CA HIS A 51 -7.09 -9.73 0.43
C HIS A 51 -8.51 -9.43 0.90
N ASP A 52 -9.26 -8.63 0.14
CA ASP A 52 -10.65 -8.26 0.46
C ASP A 52 -11.54 -9.49 0.60
N ASN A 53 -11.42 -10.47 -0.30
CA ASN A 53 -12.19 -11.70 -0.28
C ASN A 53 -11.90 -12.58 0.96
N HIS A 54 -10.74 -12.42 1.58
CA HIS A 54 -10.30 -13.20 2.75
C HIS A 54 -10.27 -12.39 4.06
N GLY A 55 -10.65 -11.10 4.03
CA GLY A 55 -10.59 -10.22 5.20
C GLY A 55 -9.16 -9.92 5.67
N ILE A 56 -8.20 -9.89 4.74
CA ILE A 56 -6.79 -9.56 4.99
C ILE A 56 -6.59 -8.07 4.78
N VAL A 57 -6.01 -7.37 5.76
CA VAL A 57 -5.66 -5.94 5.60
C VAL A 57 -4.46 -5.82 4.67
N THR A 58 -4.58 -4.97 3.65
CA THR A 58 -3.44 -4.56 2.82
C THR A 58 -2.68 -3.44 3.52
N GLU A 59 -1.37 -3.63 3.72
CA GLU A 59 -0.49 -2.58 4.22
C GLU A 59 0.60 -2.25 3.21
N ALA A 60 0.69 -0.97 2.83
CA ALA A 60 1.63 -0.47 1.83
C ALA A 60 2.99 -0.14 2.46
N TRP A 61 4.04 -0.89 2.11
CA TRP A 61 5.40 -0.40 2.32
C TRP A 61 5.89 0.39 1.11
N SER A 62 6.78 1.36 1.34
CA SER A 62 7.19 2.36 0.35
C SER A 62 6.02 3.11 -0.31
N PRO A 63 5.00 3.56 0.44
CA PRO A 63 3.80 4.18 -0.14
C PRO A 63 4.10 5.44 -0.97
N LEU A 64 5.21 6.11 -0.71
CA LEU A 64 5.69 7.28 -1.45
C LEU A 64 6.70 6.95 -2.56
N ALA A 65 6.84 5.67 -2.96
CA ALA A 65 7.73 5.24 -4.04
C ALA A 65 9.14 5.87 -3.94
N ARG A 66 9.75 5.88 -2.74
CA ARG A 66 11.03 6.58 -2.45
C ARG A 66 11.03 8.07 -2.80
N GLY A 67 9.89 8.69 -2.96
CA GLY A 67 9.73 10.08 -3.35
C GLY A 67 9.67 10.32 -4.86
N VAL A 68 9.85 9.30 -5.70
CA VAL A 68 9.79 9.44 -7.16
C VAL A 68 8.40 9.90 -7.60
N ILE A 69 7.36 9.30 -7.03
CA ILE A 69 5.96 9.61 -7.36
C ILE A 69 5.57 11.06 -7.01
N LEU A 70 6.26 11.69 -6.08
CA LEU A 70 5.94 13.05 -5.62
C LEU A 70 6.19 14.13 -6.69
N ASN A 71 6.95 13.80 -7.72
CA ASN A 71 7.22 14.70 -8.85
C ASN A 71 6.31 14.41 -10.06
N ASN A 72 5.38 13.48 -9.94
CA ASN A 72 4.44 13.16 -11.00
C ASN A 72 3.44 14.32 -11.18
N PRO A 73 3.17 14.78 -12.42
CA PRO A 73 2.26 15.89 -12.68
C PRO A 73 0.84 15.68 -12.13
N GLU A 74 0.28 14.47 -12.22
CA GLU A 74 -1.05 14.16 -11.69
C GLU A 74 -1.09 14.26 -10.16
N VAL A 75 -0.03 13.74 -9.49
CA VAL A 75 0.08 13.86 -8.02
C VAL A 75 0.20 15.32 -7.59
N ILE A 76 0.98 16.13 -8.33
CA ILE A 76 1.12 17.56 -8.07
C ILE A 76 -0.21 18.28 -8.29
N ALA A 77 -0.92 18.00 -9.39
CA ALA A 77 -2.21 18.60 -9.69
C ALA A 77 -3.27 18.32 -8.61
N VAL A 78 -3.34 17.07 -8.13
CA VAL A 78 -4.22 16.70 -7.01
C VAL A 78 -3.82 17.44 -5.73
N ALA A 79 -2.53 17.50 -5.42
CA ALA A 79 -2.04 18.20 -4.23
C ALA A 79 -2.37 19.70 -4.25
N GLU A 80 -2.15 20.38 -5.39
CA GLU A 80 -2.48 21.81 -5.57
C GLU A 80 -3.99 22.08 -5.45
N LYS A 81 -4.82 21.20 -6.05
CA LYS A 81 -6.28 21.31 -5.98
C LYS A 81 -6.81 21.31 -4.54
N HIS A 82 -6.18 20.54 -3.67
CA HIS A 82 -6.59 20.36 -2.27
C HIS A 82 -5.78 21.19 -1.27
N ASP A 83 -4.85 22.04 -1.73
CA ASP A 83 -3.92 22.82 -0.89
C ASP A 83 -3.16 21.97 0.13
N ILE A 84 -2.65 20.81 -0.35
CA ILE A 84 -1.88 19.83 0.45
C ILE A 84 -0.54 19.52 -0.23
N THR A 85 0.32 18.80 0.46
CA THR A 85 1.57 18.35 -0.16
C THR A 85 1.36 17.13 -1.05
N PRO A 86 2.22 16.89 -2.07
CA PRO A 86 2.20 15.67 -2.87
C PRO A 86 2.27 14.38 -2.03
N GLY A 87 3.00 14.42 -0.90
CA GLY A 87 3.07 13.30 0.04
C GLY A 87 1.73 13.02 0.70
N GLN A 88 1.03 14.05 1.12
CA GLN A 88 -0.33 13.91 1.68
C GLN A 88 -1.32 13.41 0.64
N ALA A 89 -1.27 13.91 -0.60
CA ALA A 89 -2.14 13.45 -1.68
C ALA A 89 -1.98 11.93 -1.94
N VAL A 90 -0.74 11.44 -2.01
CA VAL A 90 -0.47 10.00 -2.19
C VAL A 90 -0.96 9.17 -1.00
N LEU A 91 -0.69 9.61 0.22
CA LEU A 91 -1.12 8.87 1.41
C LEU A 91 -2.64 8.88 1.57
N ALA A 92 -3.30 10.02 1.35
CA ALA A 92 -4.76 10.14 1.38
C ALA A 92 -5.42 9.24 0.33
N TYR A 93 -4.85 9.17 -0.89
CA TYR A 93 -5.29 8.25 -1.93
C TYR A 93 -5.25 6.79 -1.47
N LEU A 94 -4.15 6.34 -0.87
CA LEU A 94 -4.04 4.96 -0.38
C LEU A 94 -5.02 4.69 0.76
N LEU A 95 -5.13 5.63 1.70
CA LEU A 95 -6.06 5.53 2.83
C LEU A 95 -7.53 5.47 2.37
N SER A 96 -7.91 6.25 1.34
CA SER A 96 -9.27 6.23 0.78
C SER A 96 -9.68 4.87 0.20
N LYS A 97 -8.69 4.03 -0.13
CA LYS A 97 -8.89 2.65 -0.60
C LYS A 97 -8.85 1.60 0.53
N GLY A 98 -8.83 2.03 1.80
CA GLY A 98 -8.74 1.13 2.94
C GLY A 98 -7.35 0.50 3.14
N ILE A 99 -6.31 1.06 2.50
CA ILE A 99 -4.94 0.55 2.58
C ILE A 99 -4.24 1.21 3.77
N SER A 100 -3.69 0.41 4.68
CA SER A 100 -2.79 0.88 5.74
C SER A 100 -1.46 1.35 5.12
N VAL A 101 -0.87 2.42 5.64
CA VAL A 101 0.37 3.00 5.10
C VAL A 101 1.44 3.16 6.16
N ILE A 102 2.69 2.81 5.83
CA ILE A 102 3.85 2.94 6.73
C ILE A 102 4.94 3.83 6.13
N PRO A 103 4.67 5.15 5.94
CA PRO A 103 5.63 6.07 5.39
C PRO A 103 6.79 6.32 6.37
N LYS A 104 8.03 6.03 5.94
CA LYS A 104 9.23 6.26 6.75
C LYS A 104 9.62 7.73 6.73
N SER A 105 9.83 8.33 7.92
CA SER A 105 10.50 9.62 8.04
C SER A 105 11.37 9.70 9.29
N SER A 106 12.49 10.44 9.19
CA SER A 106 13.32 10.85 10.33
C SER A 106 13.16 12.33 10.68
N ARG A 107 12.33 13.06 9.92
CA ARG A 107 12.05 14.49 10.13
C ARG A 107 10.70 14.65 10.81
N ARG A 108 10.68 15.40 11.91
CA ARG A 108 9.45 15.65 12.68
C ARG A 108 8.35 16.32 11.86
N GLU A 109 8.72 17.27 11.02
CA GLU A 109 7.80 18.01 10.16
C GLU A 109 7.09 17.05 9.18
N ARG A 110 7.86 16.12 8.56
CA ARG A 110 7.30 15.12 7.66
C ARG A 110 6.45 14.05 8.37
N LEU A 111 6.75 13.74 9.63
CA LEU A 111 5.88 12.85 10.40
C LEU A 111 4.52 13.49 10.65
N ALA A 112 4.50 14.79 11.00
CA ALA A 112 3.26 15.53 11.17
C ALA A 112 2.48 15.68 9.84
N GLU A 113 3.19 15.97 8.74
CA GLU A 113 2.65 16.02 7.37
C GLU A 113 2.01 14.69 6.98
N ASN A 114 2.72 13.59 7.12
CA ASN A 114 2.21 12.26 6.80
C ASN A 114 0.98 11.89 7.65
N PHE A 115 0.98 12.25 8.93
CA PHE A 115 -0.15 11.98 9.82
C PHE A 115 -1.39 12.79 9.40
N GLY A 116 -1.21 14.05 8.98
CA GLY A 116 -2.29 14.91 8.49
C GLY A 116 -2.98 14.38 7.22
N ALA A 117 -2.36 13.46 6.47
CA ALA A 117 -3.00 12.84 5.31
C ALA A 117 -4.28 12.06 5.65
N ALA A 118 -4.42 11.61 6.90
CA ALA A 118 -5.62 10.89 7.36
C ALA A 118 -6.87 11.77 7.45
N GLU A 119 -6.71 13.10 7.44
CA GLU A 119 -7.82 14.06 7.49
C GLU A 119 -8.19 14.59 6.10
N VAL A 120 -7.47 14.14 5.05
CA VAL A 120 -7.69 14.60 3.68
C VAL A 120 -8.71 13.72 2.98
N GLU A 121 -9.77 14.31 2.48
CA GLU A 121 -10.76 13.66 1.63
C GLU A 121 -10.51 14.06 0.17
N LEU A 122 -10.16 13.08 -0.67
CA LEU A 122 -10.00 13.28 -2.11
C LEU A 122 -11.33 13.07 -2.83
N ALA A 123 -11.59 13.88 -3.86
CA ALA A 123 -12.73 13.67 -4.72
C ALA A 123 -12.58 12.38 -5.56
N PRO A 124 -13.68 11.72 -5.96
CA PRO A 124 -13.61 10.49 -6.76
C PRO A 124 -12.82 10.63 -8.06
N GLU A 125 -12.88 11.79 -8.72
CA GLU A 125 -12.12 12.08 -9.93
C GLU A 125 -10.61 12.14 -9.67
N ASP A 126 -10.17 12.62 -8.50
CA ASP A 126 -8.75 12.67 -8.13
C ASP A 126 -8.22 11.27 -7.82
N VAL A 127 -9.02 10.45 -7.14
CA VAL A 127 -8.71 9.03 -6.93
C VAL A 127 -8.57 8.30 -8.26
N ALA A 128 -9.48 8.54 -9.20
CA ALA A 128 -9.44 7.93 -10.53
C ALA A 128 -8.21 8.39 -11.35
N ALA A 129 -7.80 9.66 -11.24
CA ALA A 129 -6.58 10.17 -11.89
C ALA A 129 -5.32 9.46 -11.38
N LEU A 130 -5.23 9.22 -10.06
CA LEU A 130 -4.11 8.48 -9.48
C LEU A 130 -4.17 6.97 -9.77
N ASP A 131 -5.36 6.38 -9.90
CA ASP A 131 -5.54 5.00 -10.37
C ASP A 131 -5.02 4.81 -11.81
N ALA A 132 -5.23 5.81 -12.66
CA ALA A 132 -4.81 5.77 -14.05
C ALA A 132 -3.28 5.76 -14.26
N LEU A 133 -2.49 5.92 -13.19
CA LEU A 133 -1.03 5.77 -13.24
C LEU A 133 -0.61 4.30 -13.34
N ASP A 134 -1.45 3.35 -12.92
CA ASP A 134 -1.17 1.93 -13.04
C ASP A 134 -1.07 1.52 -14.52
N GLY A 135 0.00 0.77 -14.84
CA GLY A 135 0.24 0.29 -16.21
C GLY A 135 0.80 1.34 -17.18
N GLN A 136 1.04 2.59 -16.75
CA GLN A 136 1.73 3.57 -17.59
C GLN A 136 3.23 3.26 -17.68
N GLU A 137 3.85 3.65 -18.79
CA GLU A 137 5.29 3.52 -18.98
C GLU A 137 6.07 4.27 -17.88
N GLY A 138 7.06 3.61 -17.30
CA GLY A 138 7.86 4.15 -16.20
C GLY A 138 7.29 3.92 -14.81
N PHE A 139 6.09 3.34 -14.70
CA PHE A 139 5.48 2.90 -13.44
C PHE A 139 5.51 1.39 -13.28
N GLY A 140 5.31 0.93 -12.07
CA GLY A 140 5.31 -0.47 -11.71
C GLY A 140 6.16 -0.74 -10.47
N ARG A 141 6.54 -1.99 -10.27
CA ARG A 141 7.38 -2.41 -9.16
C ARG A 141 8.74 -1.69 -9.16
N MET A 142 9.11 -1.12 -8.02
CA MET A 142 10.38 -0.41 -7.85
C MET A 142 11.46 -1.27 -7.19
N PHE A 143 11.06 -2.31 -6.49
CA PHE A 143 11.97 -3.19 -5.78
C PHE A 143 11.99 -4.58 -6.42
N LYS A 144 12.98 -5.39 -6.05
CA LYS A 144 13.08 -6.76 -6.55
C LYS A 144 11.81 -7.55 -6.25
N ASP A 145 11.36 -8.35 -7.23
CA ASP A 145 10.21 -9.23 -7.04
C ASP A 145 10.47 -10.21 -5.89
N PRO A 146 9.57 -10.32 -4.91
CA PRO A 146 9.69 -11.31 -3.83
C PRO A 146 9.87 -12.75 -4.31
N ARG A 147 9.31 -13.12 -5.47
CA ARG A 147 9.50 -14.46 -6.08
C ARG A 147 10.97 -14.75 -6.47
N GLU A 148 11.79 -13.70 -6.57
CA GLU A 148 13.21 -13.80 -6.91
C GLU A 148 14.12 -13.72 -5.67
N PHE A 149 13.56 -13.70 -4.46
CA PHE A 149 14.36 -13.70 -3.23
C PHE A 149 15.01 -15.07 -3.02
N PRO A 150 16.28 -15.13 -2.55
CA PRO A 150 16.90 -16.39 -2.22
C PRO A 150 16.09 -17.13 -1.15
N GLY A 151 15.62 -18.34 -1.48
CA GLY A 151 14.81 -19.16 -0.56
C GLY A 151 13.30 -18.90 -0.61
N ALA A 152 12.84 -18.15 -1.62
CA ALA A 152 11.40 -18.02 -1.89
C ALA A 152 10.86 -19.31 -2.51
#